data_a25dd3c5e6232fb80b8a55c415ecf052
#
_entry.id   a25dd3c5e6232fb80b8a55c415ecf052
#
_cell.length_a   1.000
_cell.length_b   1.000
_cell.length_c   1.000
_cell.angle_alpha   90.00
_cell.angle_beta   90.00
_cell.angle_gamma   90.00
#
_symmetry.space_group_name_H-M   'P 1'
#
loop_
_entity.id
_entity.type
_entity.pdbx_description
1 polymer ?
#
loop_
_entity_poly.entity_id
_entity_poly.type
_entity_poly.pdbx_seq_one_letter_code
_entity_poly.pdbx_strand_id
1 'polypeptide(L)'
;MLSPVRSRGARHSSVNYTPQKCFEITEAVIQDFFEWLKKDYPGMKPKSIKQYIYYIPKLKGLSLCSKRDVDKVFKILKLSKPSYETFSRFLTYIEKRYDGYETLALKLRRALPRKPKAREDTYVPPDDEVVKLGECLEKQGEVYRAIYNILVATGCRGTEAHYILKHIRELRAVRLDYGAVRIHLPPELQRGSKNEYVVYMPQELYEYLIRLDTKPPHIDTVKHKFKDCGLPLKYLRKWWRQKLKLLRIDSETIEAFQGRPRTVGGKHYTDWIPILDQEYQKIQPIIKNTLRLK
;
A
#
# COMPACT_ATOMS: atom_id res chain seq x y z
N MET A 1 -75.29 35.54 -13.79
CA MET A 1 -74.54 35.45 -12.50
C MET A 1 -73.09 35.12 -12.82
N LEU A 2 -72.22 36.12 -12.76
CA LEU A 2 -70.81 35.99 -13.08
C LEU A 2 -70.06 35.84 -11.76
N SER A 3 -69.30 34.72 -11.60
CA SER A 3 -68.44 34.44 -10.43
C SER A 3 -67.10 35.17 -10.56
N PRO A 4 -66.53 35.70 -9.46
CA PRO A 4 -65.27 36.44 -9.52
C PRO A 4 -64.08 35.57 -9.59
N VAL A 5 -63.11 35.86 -10.50
CA VAL A 5 -61.80 35.30 -10.67
C VAL A 5 -60.95 35.70 -9.47
N ARG A 6 -60.46 34.71 -8.71
CA ARG A 6 -59.50 34.93 -7.64
C ARG A 6 -58.11 35.09 -8.24
N SER A 7 -57.47 36.23 -8.09
CA SER A 7 -56.07 36.51 -8.36
C SER A 7 -55.19 35.74 -7.38
N ARG A 8 -54.33 34.82 -7.89
CA ARG A 8 -53.26 34.21 -7.11
C ARG A 8 -52.12 35.20 -6.94
N GLY A 9 -51.98 35.75 -5.74
CA GLY A 9 -50.82 36.54 -5.36
C GLY A 9 -49.55 35.71 -5.45
N ALA A 10 -48.61 36.14 -6.27
CA ALA A 10 -47.27 35.62 -6.36
C ALA A 10 -46.54 35.91 -5.04
N ARG A 11 -46.27 34.87 -4.25
CA ARG A 11 -45.36 34.99 -3.12
C ARG A 11 -43.92 35.09 -3.67
N HIS A 12 -43.39 36.30 -3.72
CA HIS A 12 -41.95 36.51 -3.85
C HIS A 12 -41.27 35.96 -2.57
N SER A 13 -40.78 34.73 -2.63
CA SER A 13 -39.85 34.27 -1.64
C SER A 13 -38.52 34.99 -1.88
N SER A 14 -38.21 35.97 -1.02
CA SER A 14 -36.88 36.55 -0.93
C SER A 14 -35.92 35.48 -0.56
N VAL A 15 -35.23 34.93 -1.55
CA VAL A 15 -34.06 34.06 -1.31
C VAL A 15 -33.00 34.94 -0.66
N ASN A 16 -32.86 34.84 0.65
CA ASN A 16 -31.75 35.45 1.38
C ASN A 16 -30.44 34.92 0.79
N TYR A 17 -29.80 35.69 -0.05
CA TYR A 17 -28.51 35.42 -0.64
C TYR A 17 -27.46 35.64 0.45
N THR A 18 -27.18 34.62 1.25
CA THR A 18 -26.02 34.63 2.13
C THR A 18 -24.79 34.58 1.23
N PRO A 19 -23.89 35.57 1.28
CA PRO A 19 -22.72 35.59 0.42
C PRO A 19 -21.93 34.29 0.63
N GLN A 20 -21.61 33.63 -0.46
CA GLN A 20 -20.93 32.33 -0.42
C GLN A 20 -19.53 32.54 0.17
N LYS A 21 -19.30 32.04 1.39
CA LYS A 21 -18.04 32.17 2.10
C LYS A 21 -16.95 31.39 1.31
N CYS A 22 -15.90 32.09 0.90
CA CYS A 22 -14.75 31.49 0.20
C CYS A 22 -13.65 31.16 1.19
N PHE A 23 -12.94 30.07 0.96
CA PHE A 23 -11.75 29.69 1.72
C PHE A 23 -10.51 30.01 0.90
N GLU A 24 -9.68 30.93 1.39
CA GLU A 24 -8.45 31.34 0.72
C GLU A 24 -7.26 30.51 1.21
N ILE A 25 -6.47 29.96 0.30
CA ILE A 25 -5.28 29.17 0.61
C ILE A 25 -4.07 30.09 0.67
N THR A 26 -3.84 30.66 1.85
CA THR A 26 -2.68 31.50 2.14
C THR A 26 -1.48 30.68 2.60
N GLU A 27 -0.30 31.31 2.70
CA GLU A 27 0.89 30.67 3.29
C GLU A 27 0.63 30.21 4.73
N ALA A 28 -0.06 31.03 5.52
CA ALA A 28 -0.41 30.69 6.90
C ALA A 28 -1.28 29.43 6.99
N VAL A 29 -2.26 29.29 6.10
CA VAL A 29 -3.11 28.10 5.99
C VAL A 29 -2.29 26.85 5.63
N ILE A 30 -1.30 26.99 4.75
CA ILE A 30 -0.44 25.90 4.34
C ILE A 30 0.42 25.44 5.53
N GLN A 31 0.99 26.35 6.30
CA GLN A 31 1.80 26.03 7.49
C GLN A 31 0.93 25.38 8.57
N ASP A 32 -0.26 25.94 8.87
CA ASP A 32 -1.19 25.35 9.84
C ASP A 32 -1.65 23.94 9.41
N PHE A 33 -1.85 23.69 8.11
CA PHE A 33 -2.15 22.36 7.59
C PHE A 33 -1.02 21.36 7.91
N PHE A 34 0.25 21.75 7.76
CA PHE A 34 1.36 20.85 8.08
C PHE A 34 1.49 20.60 9.59
N GLU A 35 1.24 21.58 10.43
CA GLU A 35 1.20 21.38 11.88
C GLU A 35 0.04 20.48 12.30
N TRP A 36 -1.15 20.69 11.72
CA TRP A 36 -2.29 19.80 11.93
C TRP A 36 -1.98 18.35 11.52
N LEU A 37 -1.31 18.13 10.39
CA LEU A 37 -0.91 16.79 9.96
C LEU A 37 0.04 16.11 10.97
N LYS A 38 0.99 16.84 11.52
CA LYS A 38 1.91 16.30 12.54
C LYS A 38 1.17 15.92 13.82
N LYS A 39 0.24 16.75 14.26
CA LYS A 39 -0.52 16.57 15.50
C LYS A 39 -1.53 15.45 15.39
N ASP A 40 -2.39 15.49 14.36
CA ASP A 40 -3.52 14.56 14.21
C ASP A 40 -3.12 13.22 13.59
N TYR A 41 -1.96 13.15 12.96
CA TYR A 41 -1.44 11.94 12.29
C TYR A 41 0.02 11.66 12.63
N PRO A 42 0.39 11.48 13.93
CA PRO A 42 1.80 11.34 14.36
C PRO A 42 2.49 10.11 13.73
N GLY A 43 1.74 9.09 13.35
CA GLY A 43 2.26 7.89 12.68
C GLY A 43 2.35 7.99 11.14
N MET A 44 2.18 9.19 10.56
CA MET A 44 2.21 9.35 9.12
C MET A 44 3.61 9.11 8.56
N LYS A 45 3.68 8.26 7.51
CA LYS A 45 4.97 7.93 6.89
C LYS A 45 5.61 9.14 6.19
N PRO A 46 6.94 9.27 6.22
CA PRO A 46 7.69 10.34 5.57
C PRO A 46 7.33 10.52 4.07
N LYS A 47 7.06 9.42 3.38
CA LYS A 47 6.64 9.44 1.96
C LYS A 47 5.30 10.16 1.77
N SER A 48 4.35 9.99 2.69
CA SER A 48 3.05 10.66 2.63
C SER A 48 3.21 12.16 2.93
N ILE A 49 4.07 12.51 3.90
CA ILE A 49 4.37 13.91 4.22
C ILE A 49 4.99 14.61 2.99
N LYS A 50 5.99 13.98 2.34
CA LYS A 50 6.59 14.50 1.09
C LYS A 50 5.55 14.75 0.00
N GLN A 51 4.51 13.91 -0.09
CA GLN A 51 3.41 14.09 -1.03
C GLN A 51 2.63 15.39 -0.76
N TYR A 52 2.29 15.67 0.51
CA TYR A 52 1.59 16.91 0.89
C TYR A 52 2.47 18.14 0.65
N ILE A 53 3.75 18.09 1.04
CA ILE A 53 4.73 19.16 0.78
C ILE A 53 4.86 19.47 -0.71
N TYR A 54 4.74 18.46 -1.58
CA TYR A 54 4.83 18.66 -3.02
C TYR A 54 3.58 19.28 -3.64
N TYR A 55 2.38 18.93 -3.16
CA TYR A 55 1.13 19.33 -3.82
C TYR A 55 0.48 20.58 -3.20
N ILE A 56 0.42 20.71 -1.88
CA ILE A 56 -0.36 21.77 -1.22
C ILE A 56 0.19 23.17 -1.50
N PRO A 57 1.50 23.44 -1.47
CA PRO A 57 2.02 24.78 -1.77
C PRO A 57 1.67 25.30 -3.17
N LYS A 58 1.40 24.39 -4.13
CA LYS A 58 0.98 24.77 -5.50
C LYS A 58 -0.41 25.41 -5.55
N LEU A 59 -1.19 25.29 -4.49
CA LEU A 59 -2.53 25.85 -4.37
C LEU A 59 -2.53 27.24 -3.69
N LYS A 60 -1.39 27.76 -3.29
CA LYS A 60 -1.27 29.08 -2.67
C LYS A 60 -1.90 30.15 -3.54
N GLY A 61 -2.68 31.04 -2.93
CA GLY A 61 -3.42 32.11 -3.60
C GLY A 61 -4.73 31.68 -4.26
N LEU A 62 -5.09 30.38 -4.21
CA LEU A 62 -6.36 29.91 -4.74
C LEU A 62 -7.48 30.13 -3.71
N SER A 63 -8.62 30.69 -4.15
CA SER A 63 -9.84 30.78 -3.36
C SER A 63 -10.80 29.65 -3.73
N LEU A 64 -11.27 28.93 -2.74
CA LEU A 64 -12.22 27.83 -2.86
C LEU A 64 -13.62 28.34 -2.47
N CYS A 65 -14.47 28.59 -3.44
CA CYS A 65 -15.82 29.11 -3.23
C CYS A 65 -16.90 28.16 -3.76
N SER A 66 -16.57 27.37 -4.79
CA SER A 66 -17.53 26.62 -5.57
C SER A 66 -16.97 25.32 -6.15
N LYS A 67 -17.86 24.51 -6.72
CA LYS A 67 -17.47 23.29 -7.47
C LYS A 67 -16.45 23.58 -8.58
N ARG A 68 -16.53 24.72 -9.26
CA ARG A 68 -15.61 25.11 -10.34
C ARG A 68 -14.17 25.25 -9.87
N ASP A 69 -13.96 25.54 -8.59
CA ASP A 69 -12.60 25.68 -8.04
C ASP A 69 -11.93 24.32 -7.84
N VAL A 70 -12.69 23.24 -7.68
CA VAL A 70 -12.15 21.86 -7.69
C VAL A 70 -11.51 21.55 -9.05
N ASP A 71 -12.11 21.98 -10.15
CA ASP A 71 -11.53 21.80 -11.50
C ASP A 71 -10.24 22.62 -11.64
N LYS A 72 -10.17 23.83 -11.09
CA LYS A 72 -8.93 24.63 -11.08
C LYS A 72 -7.83 23.93 -10.28
N VAL A 73 -8.18 23.36 -9.11
CA VAL A 73 -7.22 22.59 -8.30
C VAL A 73 -6.61 21.45 -9.13
N PHE A 74 -7.43 20.65 -9.81
CA PHE A 74 -6.89 19.52 -10.59
C PHE A 74 -6.27 19.90 -11.93
N LYS A 75 -6.50 21.10 -12.45
CA LYS A 75 -5.70 21.68 -13.52
C LYS A 75 -4.27 22.00 -13.02
N ILE A 76 -4.13 22.55 -11.81
CA ILE A 76 -2.83 22.87 -11.21
C ILE A 76 -2.09 21.59 -10.78
N LEU A 77 -2.77 20.70 -10.06
CA LEU A 77 -2.14 19.51 -9.46
C LEU A 77 -1.96 18.34 -10.42
N LYS A 78 -2.60 18.36 -11.58
CA LYS A 78 -2.81 17.21 -12.50
C LYS A 78 -3.49 16.04 -11.79
N LEU A 79 -4.69 15.67 -12.24
CA LEU A 79 -5.49 14.62 -11.60
C LEU A 79 -4.74 13.28 -11.59
N SER A 80 -4.41 12.82 -10.41
CA SER A 80 -3.74 11.55 -10.13
C SER A 80 -4.21 11.02 -8.77
N LYS A 81 -3.98 9.75 -8.48
CA LYS A 81 -4.34 9.21 -7.16
C LYS A 81 -3.67 9.98 -6.01
N PRO A 82 -2.35 10.31 -6.04
CA PRO A 82 -1.72 11.11 -4.99
C PRO A 82 -2.31 12.52 -4.86
N SER A 83 -2.50 13.26 -5.95
CA SER A 83 -3.06 14.61 -5.90
C SER A 83 -4.51 14.61 -5.39
N TYR A 84 -5.31 13.62 -5.80
CA TYR A 84 -6.67 13.42 -5.28
C TYR A 84 -6.68 13.18 -3.77
N GLU A 85 -5.85 12.25 -3.28
CA GLU A 85 -5.76 11.94 -1.85
C GLU A 85 -5.26 13.12 -1.03
N THR A 86 -4.33 13.89 -1.58
CA THR A 86 -3.82 15.12 -0.97
C THR A 86 -4.93 16.17 -0.81
N PHE A 87 -5.63 16.49 -1.88
CA PHE A 87 -6.70 17.50 -1.83
C PHE A 87 -7.87 17.03 -0.99
N SER A 88 -8.27 15.77 -1.07
CA SER A 88 -9.29 15.19 -0.19
C SER A 88 -8.93 15.32 1.30
N ARG A 89 -7.67 15.14 1.66
CA ARG A 89 -7.18 15.34 3.03
C ARG A 89 -7.18 16.82 3.42
N PHE A 90 -6.82 17.69 2.51
CA PHE A 90 -6.89 19.13 2.74
C PHE A 90 -8.32 19.61 2.99
N LEU A 91 -9.33 19.07 2.29
CA LEU A 91 -10.73 19.33 2.59
C LEU A 91 -11.14 18.83 3.98
N THR A 92 -10.59 17.70 4.44
CA THR A 92 -10.82 17.22 5.82
C THR A 92 -10.22 18.19 6.86
N TYR A 93 -9.05 18.76 6.57
CA TYR A 93 -8.45 19.78 7.41
C TYR A 93 -9.31 21.03 7.50
N ILE A 94 -9.79 21.57 6.36
CA ILE A 94 -10.69 22.72 6.35
C ILE A 94 -11.94 22.45 7.20
N GLU A 95 -12.56 21.28 7.01
CA GLU A 95 -13.76 20.86 7.73
C GLU A 95 -13.54 20.80 9.25
N LYS A 96 -12.36 20.33 9.70
CA LYS A 96 -12.08 20.10 11.13
C LYS A 96 -11.45 21.29 11.85
N ARG A 97 -10.84 22.21 11.12
CA ARG A 97 -10.01 23.25 11.71
C ARG A 97 -10.63 24.65 11.61
N TYR A 98 -11.56 24.86 10.67
CA TYR A 98 -12.13 26.18 10.45
C TYR A 98 -13.64 26.15 10.61
N ASP A 99 -14.13 26.71 11.72
CA ASP A 99 -15.55 26.80 12.01
C ASP A 99 -16.31 27.59 10.94
N GLY A 100 -17.46 27.08 10.54
CA GLY A 100 -18.33 27.67 9.52
C GLY A 100 -17.88 27.41 8.08
N TYR A 101 -16.87 26.53 7.86
CA TYR A 101 -16.48 26.07 6.52
C TYR A 101 -16.89 24.63 6.23
N GLU A 102 -17.55 23.93 7.15
CA GLU A 102 -17.95 22.54 7.03
C GLU A 102 -18.83 22.33 5.79
N THR A 103 -19.81 23.21 5.60
CA THR A 103 -20.73 23.17 4.45
C THR A 103 -19.97 23.36 3.12
N LEU A 104 -19.00 24.27 3.08
CA LEU A 104 -18.16 24.49 1.91
C LEU A 104 -17.29 23.24 1.63
N ALA A 105 -16.60 22.73 2.64
CA ALA A 105 -15.76 21.53 2.51
C ALA A 105 -16.57 20.33 2.01
N LEU A 106 -17.79 20.15 2.50
CA LEU A 106 -18.70 19.10 2.03
C LEU A 106 -19.12 19.29 0.57
N LYS A 107 -19.47 20.54 0.16
CA LYS A 107 -19.79 20.87 -1.24
C LYS A 107 -18.63 20.60 -2.17
N LEU A 108 -17.41 20.99 -1.79
CA LEU A 108 -16.19 20.74 -2.57
C LEU A 108 -15.88 19.24 -2.64
N ARG A 109 -16.07 18.49 -1.56
CA ARG A 109 -15.89 17.05 -1.52
C ARG A 109 -16.83 16.30 -2.45
N ARG A 110 -18.10 16.73 -2.53
CA ARG A 110 -19.08 16.16 -3.48
C ARG A 110 -18.78 16.52 -4.93
N ALA A 111 -17.99 17.57 -5.17
CA ALA A 111 -17.54 17.96 -6.49
C ALA A 111 -16.23 17.28 -6.92
N LEU A 112 -15.58 16.52 -6.04
CA LEU A 112 -14.37 15.80 -6.41
C LEU A 112 -14.64 14.87 -7.62
N PRO A 113 -13.73 14.83 -8.61
CA PRO A 113 -13.83 13.90 -9.71
C PRO A 113 -13.75 12.46 -9.18
N ARG A 114 -14.12 11.49 -10.02
CA ARG A 114 -13.94 10.09 -9.66
C ARG A 114 -12.46 9.83 -9.33
N LYS A 115 -12.21 9.25 -8.15
CA LYS A 115 -10.85 8.92 -7.71
C LYS A 115 -10.15 8.06 -8.78
N PRO A 116 -8.97 8.48 -9.29
CA PRO A 116 -8.25 7.70 -10.27
C PRO A 116 -7.90 6.32 -9.74
N LYS A 117 -8.29 5.29 -10.47
CA LYS A 117 -7.85 3.93 -10.18
C LYS A 117 -6.36 3.81 -10.50
N ALA A 118 -5.63 3.07 -9.66
CA ALA A 118 -4.29 2.64 -10.06
C ALA A 118 -4.43 1.74 -11.30
N ARG A 119 -3.53 1.91 -12.29
CA ARG A 119 -3.45 0.95 -13.40
C ARG A 119 -3.25 -0.44 -12.83
N GLU A 120 -4.09 -1.38 -13.25
CA GLU A 120 -3.89 -2.78 -12.92
C GLU A 120 -2.61 -3.26 -13.60
N ASP A 121 -1.67 -3.70 -12.77
CA ASP A 121 -0.45 -4.33 -13.22
C ASP A 121 -0.69 -5.83 -13.28
N THR A 122 -1.09 -6.33 -14.44
CA THR A 122 -1.43 -7.73 -14.69
C THR A 122 -0.22 -8.59 -15.00
N TYR A 123 0.95 -7.98 -15.22
CA TYR A 123 2.16 -8.72 -15.55
C TYR A 123 2.59 -9.67 -14.42
N VAL A 124 2.85 -10.91 -14.79
CA VAL A 124 3.45 -11.96 -13.95
C VAL A 124 4.66 -12.48 -14.71
N PRO A 125 5.87 -12.45 -14.13
CA PRO A 125 7.06 -12.92 -14.84
C PRO A 125 7.00 -14.45 -15.07
N PRO A 126 7.48 -14.93 -16.22
CA PRO A 126 7.71 -16.34 -16.44
C PRO A 126 8.93 -16.85 -15.67
N ASP A 127 9.10 -18.17 -15.59
CA ASP A 127 10.17 -18.80 -14.78
C ASP A 127 11.57 -18.39 -15.23
N ASP A 128 11.80 -18.31 -16.52
CA ASP A 128 13.10 -17.95 -17.08
C ASP A 128 13.54 -16.52 -16.69
N GLU A 129 12.61 -15.58 -16.60
CA GLU A 129 12.91 -14.23 -16.10
C GLU A 129 13.27 -14.24 -14.62
N VAL A 130 12.59 -15.06 -13.82
CA VAL A 130 12.91 -15.21 -12.39
C VAL A 130 14.29 -15.84 -12.21
N VAL A 131 14.64 -16.85 -13.02
CA VAL A 131 15.96 -17.47 -13.01
C VAL A 131 17.04 -16.48 -13.42
N LYS A 132 16.87 -15.75 -14.54
CA LYS A 132 17.80 -14.70 -15.01
C LYS A 132 18.01 -13.60 -13.97
N LEU A 133 16.94 -13.20 -13.26
CA LEU A 133 17.07 -12.27 -12.14
C LEU A 133 17.99 -12.83 -11.05
N GLY A 134 17.82 -14.10 -10.67
CA GLY A 134 18.66 -14.77 -9.68
C GLY A 134 20.14 -14.75 -10.09
N GLU A 135 20.43 -15.08 -11.35
CA GLU A 135 21.80 -15.06 -11.91
C GLU A 135 22.43 -13.66 -11.94
N CYS A 136 21.62 -12.64 -12.26
CA CYS A 136 22.07 -11.26 -12.21
C CYS A 136 22.40 -10.84 -10.77
N LEU A 137 21.51 -11.13 -9.83
CA LEU A 137 21.67 -10.74 -8.42
C LEU A 137 22.80 -11.48 -7.72
N GLU A 138 23.08 -12.72 -8.09
CA GLU A 138 24.24 -13.48 -7.62
C GLU A 138 25.56 -12.74 -7.94
N LYS A 139 25.68 -12.16 -9.14
CA LYS A 139 26.83 -11.34 -9.55
C LYS A 139 26.90 -10.00 -8.81
N GLN A 140 25.79 -9.50 -8.27
CA GLN A 140 25.75 -8.24 -7.49
C GLN A 140 26.19 -8.43 -6.03
N GLY A 141 26.29 -9.66 -5.54
CA GLY A 141 26.77 -10.01 -4.21
C GLY A 141 25.77 -10.82 -3.38
N GLU A 142 26.31 -11.43 -2.35
CA GLU A 142 25.65 -12.43 -1.52
C GLU A 142 24.37 -11.92 -0.84
N VAL A 143 24.35 -10.66 -0.42
CA VAL A 143 23.17 -10.02 0.21
C VAL A 143 21.97 -9.99 -0.75
N TYR A 144 22.20 -9.65 -2.02
CA TYR A 144 21.12 -9.56 -3.01
C TYR A 144 20.63 -10.96 -3.39
N ARG A 145 21.52 -11.92 -3.48
CA ARG A 145 21.20 -13.35 -3.66
C ARG A 145 20.37 -13.87 -2.49
N ALA A 146 20.73 -13.55 -1.25
CA ALA A 146 19.98 -13.95 -0.06
C ALA A 146 18.55 -13.37 -0.06
N ILE A 147 18.38 -12.08 -0.37
CA ILE A 147 17.05 -11.46 -0.47
C ILE A 147 16.22 -12.08 -1.62
N TYR A 148 16.85 -12.39 -2.76
CA TYR A 148 16.17 -13.10 -3.84
C TYR A 148 15.67 -14.47 -3.37
N ASN A 149 16.52 -15.26 -2.74
CA ASN A 149 16.16 -16.58 -2.23
C ASN A 149 15.02 -16.51 -1.20
N ILE A 150 15.04 -15.54 -0.29
CA ILE A 150 13.92 -15.31 0.66
C ILE A 150 12.62 -15.04 -0.09
N LEU A 151 12.65 -14.15 -1.08
CA LEU A 151 11.46 -13.77 -1.84
C LEU A 151 10.87 -14.93 -2.65
N VAL A 152 11.74 -15.73 -3.28
CA VAL A 152 11.37 -16.94 -4.04
C VAL A 152 10.81 -18.00 -3.10
N ALA A 153 11.42 -18.21 -1.94
CA ALA A 153 10.97 -19.22 -0.99
C ALA A 153 9.63 -18.87 -0.32
N THR A 154 9.42 -17.61 0.01
CA THR A 154 8.33 -17.20 0.91
C THR A 154 7.19 -16.48 0.23
N GLY A 155 7.42 -15.87 -0.94
CA GLY A 155 6.47 -14.95 -1.56
C GLY A 155 6.14 -13.70 -0.74
N CYS A 156 6.91 -13.39 0.31
CA CYS A 156 6.70 -12.26 1.21
C CYS A 156 6.94 -10.90 0.52
N ARG A 157 6.71 -9.79 1.20
CA ARG A 157 7.03 -8.46 0.66
C ARG A 157 8.53 -8.17 0.76
N GLY A 158 9.05 -7.37 -0.17
CA GLY A 158 10.46 -6.98 -0.14
C GLY A 158 10.93 -6.35 1.17
N THR A 159 10.05 -5.63 1.88
CA THR A 159 10.35 -5.09 3.23
C THR A 159 10.42 -6.18 4.29
N GLU A 160 9.65 -7.24 4.15
CA GLU A 160 9.64 -8.39 5.03
C GLU A 160 10.89 -9.25 4.75
N ALA A 161 11.23 -9.51 3.48
CA ALA A 161 12.46 -10.21 3.12
C ALA A 161 13.72 -9.50 3.64
N HIS A 162 13.74 -8.16 3.52
CA HIS A 162 14.82 -7.34 4.06
C HIS A 162 14.91 -7.43 5.59
N TYR A 163 13.77 -7.44 6.28
CA TYR A 163 13.70 -7.59 7.73
C TYR A 163 14.17 -9.00 8.17
N ILE A 164 13.69 -10.04 7.48
CA ILE A 164 14.09 -11.43 7.74
C ILE A 164 15.60 -11.55 7.65
N LEU A 165 16.23 -11.09 6.56
CA LEU A 165 17.67 -11.16 6.40
C LEU A 165 18.42 -10.43 7.52
N LYS A 166 17.90 -9.26 7.93
CA LYS A 166 18.53 -8.45 8.98
C LYS A 166 18.46 -9.09 10.36
N HIS A 167 17.38 -9.85 10.66
CA HIS A 167 17.05 -10.34 11.99
C HIS A 167 16.87 -11.87 12.07
N ILE A 168 17.35 -12.62 11.06
CA ILE A 168 17.09 -14.06 10.94
C ILE A 168 17.47 -14.86 12.20
N ARG A 169 18.54 -14.46 12.89
CA ARG A 169 19.04 -15.11 14.12
C ARG A 169 18.18 -14.82 15.35
N GLU A 170 17.39 -13.76 15.33
CA GLU A 170 16.54 -13.30 16.43
C GLU A 170 15.08 -13.77 16.28
N LEU A 171 14.69 -14.16 15.06
CA LEU A 171 13.32 -14.55 14.76
C LEU A 171 13.02 -15.96 15.28
N ARG A 172 11.82 -16.11 15.89
CA ARG A 172 11.34 -17.43 16.30
C ARG A 172 11.14 -18.31 15.07
N ALA A 173 11.86 -19.42 15.02
CA ALA A 173 11.78 -20.40 13.95
C ALA A 173 11.32 -21.77 14.49
N VAL A 174 10.51 -22.48 13.71
CA VAL A 174 10.03 -23.84 14.00
C VAL A 174 10.40 -24.73 12.82
N ARG A 175 11.17 -25.78 13.07
CA ARG A 175 11.48 -26.79 12.06
C ARG A 175 10.29 -27.72 11.88
N LEU A 176 9.98 -28.04 10.63
CA LEU A 176 8.91 -28.96 10.24
C LEU A 176 9.52 -30.25 9.73
N ASP A 177 8.82 -31.38 9.95
CA ASP A 177 9.33 -32.73 9.70
C ASP A 177 9.72 -33.01 8.23
N TYR A 178 9.13 -32.26 7.28
CA TYR A 178 9.42 -32.40 5.86
C TYR A 178 10.58 -31.49 5.36
N GLY A 179 11.41 -30.96 6.26
CA GLY A 179 12.61 -30.20 5.90
C GLY A 179 12.33 -28.75 5.49
N ALA A 180 11.29 -28.13 6.06
CA ALA A 180 11.05 -26.71 5.98
C ALA A 180 11.16 -26.05 7.36
N VAL A 181 11.25 -24.72 7.35
CA VAL A 181 11.25 -23.88 8.55
C VAL A 181 10.16 -22.84 8.43
N ARG A 182 9.30 -22.77 9.45
CA ARG A 182 8.33 -21.70 9.66
C ARG A 182 8.96 -20.63 10.54
N ILE A 183 8.93 -19.38 10.07
CA ILE A 183 9.47 -18.22 10.78
C ILE A 183 8.34 -17.31 11.16
N HIS A 184 8.25 -16.94 12.44
CA HIS A 184 7.28 -15.99 12.95
C HIS A 184 7.77 -14.56 12.75
N LEU A 185 6.96 -13.74 12.09
CA LEU A 185 7.24 -12.32 11.87
C LEU A 185 6.65 -11.48 13.00
N PRO A 186 7.37 -10.46 13.49
CA PRO A 186 6.92 -9.66 14.60
C PRO A 186 5.77 -8.70 14.21
N PRO A 187 4.93 -8.30 15.19
CA PRO A 187 3.77 -7.43 14.96
C PRO A 187 4.09 -6.09 14.30
N GLU A 188 5.30 -5.56 14.45
CA GLU A 188 5.73 -4.28 13.87
C GLU A 188 5.75 -4.31 12.34
N LEU A 189 5.82 -5.48 11.73
CA LEU A 189 5.70 -5.65 10.28
C LEU A 189 4.24 -5.67 9.81
N GLN A 190 3.30 -5.84 10.73
CA GLN A 190 1.87 -5.82 10.43
C GLN A 190 1.41 -4.39 10.15
N ARG A 191 0.65 -4.18 9.08
CA ARG A 191 0.22 -2.84 8.66
C ARG A 191 -1.23 -2.85 8.18
N GLY A 192 -2.14 -2.42 9.03
CA GLY A 192 -3.55 -2.35 8.71
C GLY A 192 -4.12 -3.75 8.39
N SER A 193 -4.64 -3.95 7.18
CA SER A 193 -5.16 -5.25 6.71
C SER A 193 -4.08 -6.24 6.25
N LYS A 194 -2.78 -5.96 6.49
CA LYS A 194 -1.66 -6.75 5.99
C LYS A 194 -0.95 -7.41 7.19
N ASN A 195 -1.43 -8.57 7.58
CA ASN A 195 -0.98 -9.29 8.77
C ASN A 195 -0.27 -10.59 8.36
N GLU A 196 0.87 -10.49 7.67
CA GLU A 196 1.74 -11.64 7.45
C GLU A 196 2.49 -11.92 8.75
N TYR A 197 2.12 -12.98 9.42
CA TYR A 197 2.64 -13.33 10.74
C TYR A 197 3.59 -14.51 10.71
N VAL A 198 3.56 -15.30 9.63
CA VAL A 198 4.50 -16.41 9.39
C VAL A 198 4.95 -16.42 7.93
N VAL A 199 6.17 -16.90 7.71
CA VAL A 199 6.71 -17.22 6.39
C VAL A 199 7.37 -18.58 6.46
N TYR A 200 7.50 -19.26 5.31
CA TYR A 200 8.07 -20.59 5.20
C TYR A 200 9.24 -20.57 4.24
N MET A 201 10.27 -21.36 4.55
CA MET A 201 11.39 -21.59 3.64
C MET A 201 11.97 -22.98 3.82
N PRO A 202 12.67 -23.54 2.81
CA PRO A 202 13.43 -24.76 2.97
C PRO A 202 14.48 -24.65 4.07
N GLN A 203 14.73 -25.74 4.81
CA GLN A 203 15.68 -25.75 5.92
C GLN A 203 17.09 -25.36 5.47
N GLU A 204 17.53 -25.80 4.32
CA GLU A 204 18.84 -25.47 3.74
C GLU A 204 19.00 -23.96 3.49
N LEU A 205 17.93 -23.26 3.08
CA LEU A 205 17.94 -21.80 2.94
C LEU A 205 18.05 -21.13 4.31
N TYR A 206 17.29 -21.58 5.29
CA TYR A 206 17.34 -21.03 6.65
C TYR A 206 18.75 -21.18 7.25
N GLU A 207 19.38 -22.35 7.10
CA GLU A 207 20.73 -22.61 7.59
C GLU A 207 21.79 -21.77 6.85
N TYR A 208 21.62 -21.58 5.55
CA TYR A 208 22.44 -20.65 4.77
C TYR A 208 22.34 -19.22 5.32
N LEU A 209 21.11 -18.72 5.54
CA LEU A 209 20.88 -17.35 6.03
C LEU A 209 21.45 -17.11 7.43
N ILE A 210 21.37 -18.10 8.33
CA ILE A 210 21.97 -17.99 9.68
C ILE A 210 23.49 -17.86 9.61
N ARG A 211 24.15 -18.57 8.69
CA ARG A 211 25.63 -18.51 8.54
C ARG A 211 26.09 -17.21 7.89
N LEU A 212 25.18 -16.53 7.19
CA LEU A 212 25.50 -15.29 6.47
C LEU A 212 25.82 -14.17 7.48
N ASP A 213 27.04 -13.65 7.46
CA ASP A 213 27.46 -12.54 8.32
C ASP A 213 27.43 -11.20 7.55
N THR A 214 26.25 -10.87 7.00
CA THR A 214 26.10 -9.66 6.20
C THR A 214 24.84 -8.90 6.59
N LYS A 215 24.97 -7.56 6.69
CA LYS A 215 23.83 -6.67 6.91
C LYS A 215 23.27 -6.19 5.56
N PRO A 216 21.97 -6.30 5.32
CA PRO A 216 21.39 -5.79 4.08
C PRO A 216 21.54 -4.26 4.02
N PRO A 217 21.86 -3.68 2.83
CA PRO A 217 21.84 -2.24 2.61
C PRO A 217 20.41 -1.71 2.73
N HIS A 218 20.26 -0.38 2.69
CA HIS A 218 18.92 0.22 2.75
C HIS A 218 17.98 -0.39 1.71
N ILE A 219 16.72 -0.61 2.09
CA ILE A 219 15.72 -1.28 1.24
C ILE A 219 15.54 -0.64 -0.15
N ASP A 220 15.73 0.66 -0.28
CA ASP A 220 15.61 1.32 -1.58
C ASP A 220 16.80 0.98 -2.49
N THR A 221 18.02 0.80 -1.94
CA THR A 221 19.16 0.27 -2.70
C THR A 221 18.87 -1.12 -3.23
N VAL A 222 18.29 -1.99 -2.39
CA VAL A 222 17.86 -3.34 -2.83
C VAL A 222 16.85 -3.25 -3.98
N LYS A 223 15.83 -2.37 -3.87
CA LYS A 223 14.83 -2.18 -4.94
C LYS A 223 15.46 -1.71 -6.25
N HIS A 224 16.45 -0.81 -6.19
CA HIS A 224 17.17 -0.35 -7.38
C HIS A 224 17.93 -1.50 -8.03
N LYS A 225 18.69 -2.28 -7.26
CA LYS A 225 19.44 -3.43 -7.80
C LYS A 225 18.57 -4.47 -8.47
N PHE A 226 17.43 -4.81 -7.88
CA PHE A 226 16.46 -5.72 -8.50
C PHE A 226 15.91 -5.15 -9.83
N LYS A 227 15.61 -3.85 -9.86
CA LYS A 227 15.16 -3.17 -11.08
C LYS A 227 16.23 -3.15 -12.14
N ASP A 228 17.49 -2.90 -11.78
CA ASP A 228 18.64 -2.89 -12.68
C ASP A 228 18.91 -4.28 -13.27
N CYS A 229 18.62 -5.35 -12.52
CA CYS A 229 18.61 -6.73 -13.00
C CYS A 229 17.33 -7.11 -13.79
N GLY A 230 16.50 -6.14 -14.15
CA GLY A 230 15.36 -6.28 -15.06
C GLY A 230 14.01 -6.54 -14.37
N LEU A 231 13.95 -6.98 -13.11
CA LEU A 231 12.69 -7.36 -12.49
C LEU A 231 12.53 -6.76 -11.06
N PRO A 232 11.63 -5.77 -10.87
CA PRO A 232 11.31 -5.25 -9.54
C PRO A 232 10.82 -6.32 -8.56
N LEU A 233 11.24 -6.25 -7.29
CA LEU A 233 10.90 -7.16 -6.17
C LEU A 233 9.43 -7.61 -6.12
N LYS A 234 8.49 -6.69 -6.41
CA LYS A 234 7.05 -6.97 -6.34
C LYS A 234 6.60 -8.10 -7.26
N TYR A 235 7.35 -8.34 -8.34
CA TYR A 235 6.99 -9.36 -9.33
C TYR A 235 7.29 -10.77 -8.86
N LEU A 236 8.30 -10.98 -8.00
CA LEU A 236 8.54 -12.29 -7.38
C LEU A 236 7.34 -12.75 -6.54
N ARG A 237 6.67 -11.82 -5.83
CA ARG A 237 5.45 -12.15 -5.09
C ARG A 237 4.27 -12.50 -6.00
N LYS A 238 4.18 -11.90 -7.20
CA LYS A 238 3.17 -12.26 -8.22
C LYS A 238 3.47 -13.62 -8.83
N TRP A 239 4.74 -13.86 -9.17
CA TRP A 239 5.21 -15.16 -9.65
C TRP A 239 4.89 -16.25 -8.64
N TRP A 240 5.26 -16.07 -7.39
CA TRP A 240 4.98 -17.00 -6.31
C TRP A 240 3.48 -17.32 -6.19
N ARG A 241 2.63 -16.30 -6.19
CA ARG A 241 1.18 -16.48 -6.21
C ARG A 241 0.68 -17.30 -7.40
N GLN A 242 1.26 -17.09 -8.58
CA GLN A 242 0.92 -17.85 -9.77
C GLN A 242 1.31 -19.32 -9.62
N LYS A 243 2.47 -19.63 -9.03
CA LYS A 243 2.88 -21.00 -8.73
C LYS A 243 1.90 -21.72 -7.81
N LEU A 244 1.44 -21.07 -6.76
CA LEU A 244 0.41 -21.64 -5.88
C LEU A 244 -0.90 -21.96 -6.60
N LYS A 245 -1.32 -21.07 -7.49
CA LYS A 245 -2.51 -21.33 -8.31
C LYS A 245 -2.36 -22.54 -9.24
N LEU A 246 -1.19 -22.70 -9.85
CA LEU A 246 -0.88 -23.85 -10.70
C LEU A 246 -0.85 -25.16 -9.91
N LEU A 247 -0.48 -25.11 -8.64
CA LEU A 247 -0.58 -26.23 -7.69
C LEU A 247 -2.01 -26.47 -7.17
N ARG A 248 -3.00 -25.69 -7.66
CA ARG A 248 -4.41 -25.77 -7.24
C ARG A 248 -4.62 -25.49 -5.75
N ILE A 249 -3.72 -24.73 -5.12
CA ILE A 249 -3.94 -24.23 -3.76
C ILE A 249 -5.10 -23.23 -3.81
N ASP A 250 -6.00 -23.33 -2.86
CA ASP A 250 -7.19 -22.48 -2.84
C ASP A 250 -6.82 -20.99 -2.63
N SER A 251 -7.72 -20.11 -3.08
CA SER A 251 -7.43 -18.67 -3.08
C SER A 251 -7.32 -18.07 -1.68
N GLU A 252 -8.03 -18.63 -0.69
CA GLU A 252 -7.99 -18.13 0.70
C GLU A 252 -6.68 -18.50 1.37
N THR A 253 -6.22 -19.74 1.18
CA THR A 253 -4.89 -20.19 1.63
C THR A 253 -3.76 -19.37 0.98
N ILE A 254 -3.86 -19.07 -0.33
CA ILE A 254 -2.90 -18.16 -1.00
C ILE A 254 -2.90 -16.76 -0.36
N GLU A 255 -4.07 -16.22 -0.04
CA GLU A 255 -4.16 -14.91 0.62
C GLU A 255 -3.61 -14.99 2.06
N ALA A 256 -3.81 -16.11 2.77
CA ALA A 256 -3.25 -16.32 4.10
C ALA A 256 -1.71 -16.37 4.09
N PHE A 257 -1.08 -17.13 3.18
CA PHE A 257 0.36 -17.08 2.96
C PHE A 257 0.88 -15.66 2.70
N GLN A 258 0.08 -14.86 2.01
CA GLN A 258 0.42 -13.47 1.71
C GLN A 258 -0.04 -12.46 2.79
N GLY A 259 -0.52 -12.94 3.95
CA GLY A 259 -1.00 -12.08 5.03
C GLY A 259 -2.17 -11.18 4.63
N ARG A 260 -3.11 -11.69 3.82
CA ARG A 260 -4.27 -10.94 3.31
C ARG A 260 -5.57 -11.73 3.37
N PRO A 261 -5.91 -12.39 4.49
CA PRO A 261 -7.19 -13.08 4.58
C PRO A 261 -8.32 -12.07 4.35
N ARG A 262 -9.21 -12.34 3.39
CA ARG A 262 -10.26 -11.40 2.96
C ARG A 262 -11.59 -11.66 3.60
N THR A 263 -11.89 -12.93 3.87
CA THR A 263 -13.17 -13.33 4.47
C THR A 263 -13.18 -13.06 5.97
N VAL A 264 -14.38 -12.91 6.54
CA VAL A 264 -14.56 -12.81 7.98
C VAL A 264 -14.12 -14.13 8.64
N GLY A 265 -14.48 -15.27 8.04
CA GLY A 265 -14.05 -16.59 8.49
C GLY A 265 -12.53 -16.72 8.55
N GLY A 266 -11.84 -16.38 7.46
CA GLY A 266 -10.39 -16.45 7.38
C GLY A 266 -9.63 -15.49 8.31
N LYS A 267 -10.28 -14.42 8.78
CA LYS A 267 -9.66 -13.47 9.71
C LYS A 267 -9.83 -13.85 11.18
N HIS A 268 -10.94 -14.46 11.53
CA HIS A 268 -11.35 -14.57 12.92
C HIS A 268 -11.59 -16.01 13.40
N TYR A 269 -11.86 -16.95 12.48
CA TYR A 269 -12.29 -18.30 12.84
C TYR A 269 -11.37 -19.41 12.30
N THR A 270 -10.35 -19.09 11.50
CA THR A 270 -9.46 -20.07 10.91
C THR A 270 -8.08 -20.00 11.55
N ASP A 271 -7.64 -21.10 12.17
CA ASP A 271 -6.22 -21.29 12.49
C ASP A 271 -5.46 -21.66 11.22
N TRP A 272 -4.72 -20.70 10.69
CA TRP A 272 -3.98 -20.86 9.45
C TRP A 272 -2.71 -21.68 9.58
N ILE A 273 -2.12 -21.76 10.76
CA ILE A 273 -0.79 -22.38 10.91
C ILE A 273 -0.77 -23.84 10.45
N PRO A 274 -1.66 -24.73 10.91
CA PRO A 274 -1.67 -26.13 10.45
C PRO A 274 -1.91 -26.27 8.95
N ILE A 275 -2.80 -25.43 8.40
CA ILE A 275 -3.14 -25.44 6.96
C ILE A 275 -1.93 -25.01 6.14
N LEU A 276 -1.26 -23.93 6.53
CA LEU A 276 -0.10 -23.40 5.83
C LEU A 276 1.11 -24.36 5.95
N ASP A 277 1.31 -24.99 7.09
CA ASP A 277 2.32 -26.02 7.30
C ASP A 277 2.15 -27.18 6.29
N GLN A 278 0.94 -27.67 6.14
CA GLN A 278 0.63 -28.75 5.21
C GLN A 278 0.77 -28.31 3.74
N GLU A 279 0.22 -27.15 3.38
CA GLU A 279 0.23 -26.67 2.00
C GLU A 279 1.64 -26.28 1.52
N TYR A 280 2.52 -25.80 2.41
CA TYR A 280 3.89 -25.46 2.03
C TYR A 280 4.71 -26.70 1.59
N GLN A 281 4.38 -27.87 2.08
CA GLN A 281 5.00 -29.13 1.63
C GLN A 281 4.85 -29.33 0.11
N LYS A 282 3.71 -28.94 -0.48
CA LYS A 282 3.47 -29.05 -1.92
C LYS A 282 4.27 -28.02 -2.73
N ILE A 283 4.60 -26.90 -2.12
CA ILE A 283 5.29 -25.76 -2.76
C ILE A 283 6.82 -25.97 -2.76
N GLN A 284 7.33 -26.55 -1.70
CA GLN A 284 8.78 -26.67 -1.44
C GLN A 284 9.59 -27.26 -2.60
N PRO A 285 9.16 -28.32 -3.30
CA PRO A 285 9.93 -28.90 -4.42
C PRO A 285 10.14 -27.92 -5.58
N ILE A 286 9.10 -27.10 -5.90
CA ILE A 286 9.20 -26.10 -6.97
C ILE A 286 10.19 -25.01 -6.58
N ILE A 287 10.13 -24.57 -5.33
CA ILE A 287 10.99 -23.52 -4.82
C ILE A 287 12.45 -23.95 -4.82
N LYS A 288 12.76 -25.16 -4.35
CA LYS A 288 14.14 -25.68 -4.29
C LYS A 288 14.85 -25.61 -5.63
N ASN A 289 14.15 -25.88 -6.72
CA ASN A 289 14.71 -25.82 -8.08
C ASN A 289 15.04 -24.38 -8.54
N THR A 290 14.47 -23.37 -7.88
CA THR A 290 14.65 -21.95 -8.24
C THR A 290 15.65 -21.24 -7.33
N LEU A 291 16.01 -21.83 -6.18
CA LEU A 291 16.96 -21.25 -5.23
C LEU A 291 18.39 -21.22 -5.77
N ARG A 292 19.14 -20.24 -5.32
CA ARG A 292 20.57 -20.02 -5.61
C ARG A 292 21.36 -20.11 -4.29
N LEU A 293 21.63 -21.35 -3.83
CA LEU A 293 22.26 -21.60 -2.52
C LEU A 293 23.76 -21.91 -2.60
N LYS A 294 24.36 -21.85 -3.77
CA LYS A 294 25.80 -22.13 -3.96
C LYS A 294 26.67 -21.01 -3.45
#